data_8b1f4ec7c2ab428ac9a0d5f0b9a47a07
#
_entry.id   8b1f4ec7c2ab428ac9a0d5f0b9a47a07
#
_cell.length_a   1.000
_cell.length_b   1.000
_cell.length_c   1.000
_cell.angle_alpha   90.00
_cell.angle_beta   90.00
_cell.angle_gamma   90.00
#
_symmetry.space_group_name_H-M   'P 1'
#
loop_
_entity.id
_entity.type
_entity.pdbx_description
1 polymer ?
#
loop_
_entity_poly.entity_id
_entity_poly.type
_entity_poly.pdbx_seq_one_letter_code
_entity_poly.pdbx_strand_id
1 'polypeptide(L)'
;MQQLREGVHIRTMKAKRKVEEISKEDVQAFLKKNAFVLFTVGAVIVGIALGFLLRPYKMTYREVKYFSFPGELLMRMLQMLVLPLLVSSLITGMAALDSKASGKMGMRAVIYYMTTTIIAVFIGIIVVLIIHPGKGSKAEFGKQQKIEQISPADAFLDLIRNMFPPNLVQACTQQFKTKYGKRTVHVTVTVNDTFFNSTNGTQEVMEITREEVIPVSGQVNGVNALGLVVFSMCFGLIIGSMKEQGQILRDFFDSLNEAIMRLVAIIMW
;
A
#
# COMPACT_ATOMS: atom_id res chain seq x y z
N MET A 1 10.85 6.98 48.33
CA MET A 1 11.21 8.16 47.54
C MET A 1 12.72 8.36 47.42
N GLN A 2 13.50 8.21 48.50
CA GLN A 2 15.00 8.35 48.46
C GLN A 2 15.66 7.26 47.61
N GLN A 3 15.31 6.00 47.71
CA GLN A 3 15.89 4.90 46.92
C GLN A 3 15.68 5.05 45.40
N LEU A 4 14.56 5.64 44.98
CA LEU A 4 14.28 5.93 43.55
C LEU A 4 15.18 7.07 43.04
N ARG A 5 15.45 8.09 43.84
CA ARG A 5 16.36 9.18 43.48
C ARG A 5 17.82 8.72 43.40
N GLU A 6 18.27 7.87 44.30
CA GLU A 6 19.63 7.27 44.24
C GLU A 6 19.78 6.37 43.02
N GLY A 7 18.80 5.54 42.70
CA GLY A 7 18.81 4.69 41.51
C GLY A 7 18.90 5.49 40.20
N VAL A 8 18.19 6.61 40.12
CA VAL A 8 18.24 7.52 38.95
C VAL A 8 19.59 8.23 38.88
N HIS A 9 20.14 8.69 40.04
CA HIS A 9 21.42 9.39 40.10
C HIS A 9 22.60 8.47 39.72
N ILE A 10 22.55 7.19 40.12
CA ILE A 10 23.58 6.20 39.76
C ILE A 10 23.51 5.87 38.26
N ARG A 11 22.32 5.78 37.70
CA ARG A 11 22.13 5.57 36.24
C ARG A 11 22.61 6.77 35.41
N THR A 12 22.32 7.99 35.84
CA THR A 12 22.80 9.21 35.16
C THR A 12 24.32 9.38 35.28
N MET A 13 24.91 9.04 36.40
CA MET A 13 26.37 9.06 36.57
C MET A 13 27.07 7.98 35.72
N LYS A 14 26.51 6.76 35.64
CA LYS A 14 27.00 5.71 34.74
C LYS A 14 26.86 6.10 33.27
N ALA A 15 25.75 6.74 32.89
CA ALA A 15 25.55 7.25 31.53
C ALA A 15 26.55 8.37 31.19
N LYS A 16 26.80 9.31 32.13
CA LYS A 16 27.81 10.38 31.95
C LYS A 16 29.24 9.82 31.80
N ARG A 17 29.63 8.89 32.63
CA ARG A 17 30.95 8.21 32.50
C ARG A 17 31.09 7.48 31.18
N LYS A 18 30.03 6.79 30.73
CA LYS A 18 30.02 6.10 29.45
C LYS A 18 30.11 7.04 28.23
N VAL A 19 29.61 8.27 28.38
CA VAL A 19 29.71 9.31 27.33
C VAL A 19 31.11 9.97 27.36
N GLU A 20 31.74 10.16 28.55
CA GLU A 20 33.09 10.68 28.69
C GLU A 20 34.17 9.69 28.22
N GLU A 21 33.93 8.38 28.32
CA GLU A 21 34.84 7.32 27.87
C GLU A 21 34.76 7.01 26.37
N ILE A 22 33.87 7.64 25.63
CA ILE A 22 33.74 7.44 24.16
C ILE A 22 35.01 8.01 23.51
N SER A 23 35.91 7.13 23.11
CA SER A 23 37.09 7.50 22.33
C SER A 23 36.70 7.96 20.92
N LYS A 24 37.52 8.83 20.35
CA LYS A 24 37.33 9.23 18.92
C LYS A 24 37.31 8.01 17.98
N GLU A 25 38.02 6.96 18.35
CA GLU A 25 38.09 5.69 17.60
C GLU A 25 36.76 4.93 17.65
N ASP A 26 36.08 4.93 18.80
CA ASP A 26 34.77 4.29 18.95
C ASP A 26 33.68 5.02 18.15
N VAL A 27 33.74 6.36 18.14
CA VAL A 27 32.83 7.17 17.31
C VAL A 27 33.07 6.91 15.82
N GLN A 28 34.33 6.84 15.41
CA GLN A 28 34.66 6.59 14.00
C GLN A 28 34.28 5.17 13.56
N ALA A 29 34.46 4.18 14.45
CA ALA A 29 34.03 2.81 14.22
C ALA A 29 32.48 2.72 14.13
N PHE A 30 31.76 3.41 15.01
CA PHE A 30 30.30 3.50 14.98
C PHE A 30 29.80 4.20 13.71
N LEU A 31 30.42 5.32 13.31
CA LEU A 31 30.09 6.03 12.08
C LEU A 31 30.31 5.16 10.85
N LYS A 32 31.43 4.45 10.76
CA LYS A 32 31.69 3.53 9.66
C LYS A 32 30.71 2.36 9.62
N LYS A 33 30.39 1.78 10.76
CA LYS A 33 29.44 0.65 10.87
C LYS A 33 28.02 1.04 10.48
N ASN A 34 27.61 2.27 10.82
CA ASN A 34 26.24 2.77 10.57
C ASN A 34 26.21 3.84 9.47
N ALA A 35 27.24 3.90 8.62
CA ALA A 35 27.38 4.95 7.59
C ALA A 35 26.13 5.05 6.71
N PHE A 36 25.58 3.94 6.24
CA PHE A 36 24.38 3.89 5.43
C PHE A 36 23.18 4.58 6.09
N VAL A 37 22.90 4.24 7.36
CA VAL A 37 21.77 4.83 8.10
C VAL A 37 21.99 6.32 8.34
N LEU A 38 23.22 6.73 8.67
CA LEU A 38 23.57 8.13 8.90
C LEU A 38 23.46 8.97 7.62
N PHE A 39 23.91 8.44 6.47
CA PHE A 39 23.75 9.10 5.19
C PHE A 39 22.28 9.23 4.79
N THR A 40 21.48 8.19 5.02
CA THR A 40 20.04 8.24 4.73
C THR A 40 19.33 9.31 5.58
N VAL A 41 19.59 9.32 6.90
CA VAL A 41 19.01 10.35 7.79
C VAL A 41 19.51 11.74 7.40
N GLY A 42 20.80 11.89 7.11
CA GLY A 42 21.39 13.14 6.64
C GLY A 42 20.73 13.64 5.33
N ALA A 43 20.54 12.75 4.36
CA ALA A 43 19.88 13.07 3.11
C ALA A 43 18.43 13.56 3.30
N VAL A 44 17.68 12.92 4.22
CA VAL A 44 16.31 13.34 4.57
C VAL A 44 16.33 14.75 5.19
N ILE A 45 17.24 15.03 6.14
CA ILE A 45 17.37 16.36 6.77
C ILE A 45 17.72 17.42 5.74
N VAL A 46 18.70 17.13 4.86
CA VAL A 46 19.11 18.04 3.78
C VAL A 46 17.95 18.26 2.80
N GLY A 47 17.20 17.22 2.43
CA GLY A 47 16.03 17.32 1.57
C GLY A 47 14.94 18.23 2.14
N ILE A 48 14.65 18.08 3.44
CA ILE A 48 13.67 18.94 4.14
C ILE A 48 14.16 20.39 4.17
N ALA A 49 15.43 20.61 4.53
CA ALA A 49 16.02 21.94 4.57
C ALA A 49 15.98 22.63 3.19
N LEU A 50 16.37 21.92 2.13
CA LEU A 50 16.29 22.40 0.76
C LEU A 50 14.84 22.72 0.35
N GLY A 51 13.87 21.88 0.72
CA GLY A 51 12.47 22.14 0.46
C GLY A 51 11.96 23.43 1.10
N PHE A 52 12.37 23.71 2.34
CA PHE A 52 12.04 24.98 3.01
C PHE A 52 12.76 26.19 2.38
N LEU A 53 14.02 26.04 2.02
CA LEU A 53 14.81 27.11 1.38
C LEU A 53 14.31 27.47 -0.02
N LEU A 54 13.85 26.48 -0.79
CA LEU A 54 13.35 26.68 -2.15
C LEU A 54 11.89 27.13 -2.18
N ARG A 55 11.14 26.94 -1.09
CA ARG A 55 9.73 27.34 -1.02
C ARG A 55 9.42 28.81 -1.36
N PRO A 56 10.22 29.83 -0.92
CA PRO A 56 9.98 31.22 -1.28
C PRO A 56 10.24 31.53 -2.77
N TYR A 57 11.09 30.74 -3.43
CA TYR A 57 11.30 30.84 -4.86
C TYR A 57 10.11 30.19 -5.57
N LYS A 58 9.22 31.00 -6.15
CA LYS A 58 8.06 30.48 -6.92
C LYS A 58 8.56 29.75 -8.17
N MET A 59 9.05 28.51 -7.98
CA MET A 59 9.57 27.68 -9.07
C MET A 59 8.46 27.34 -10.05
N THR A 60 8.78 27.40 -11.33
CA THR A 60 7.89 26.97 -12.40
C THR A 60 7.66 25.45 -12.29
N TYR A 61 6.49 24.96 -12.67
CA TYR A 61 6.17 23.53 -12.68
C TYR A 61 7.25 22.67 -13.36
N ARG A 62 7.86 23.19 -14.43
CA ARG A 62 8.94 22.52 -15.15
C ARG A 62 10.21 22.39 -14.32
N GLU A 63 10.60 23.41 -13.59
CA GLU A 63 11.79 23.42 -12.72
C GLU A 63 11.61 22.43 -11.56
N VAL A 64 10.45 22.41 -10.93
CA VAL A 64 10.10 21.42 -9.89
C VAL A 64 10.20 20.00 -10.44
N LYS A 65 9.72 19.76 -11.67
CA LYS A 65 9.78 18.45 -12.31
C LYS A 65 11.22 18.01 -12.60
N TYR A 66 12.08 18.91 -13.04
CA TYR A 66 13.49 18.60 -13.25
C TYR A 66 14.24 18.36 -11.95
N PHE A 67 13.93 19.11 -10.91
CA PHE A 67 14.52 18.94 -9.59
C PHE A 67 14.10 17.61 -8.93
N SER A 68 12.87 17.16 -9.13
CA SER A 68 12.35 15.90 -8.60
C SER A 68 12.75 14.66 -9.42
N PHE A 69 13.31 14.85 -10.63
CA PHE A 69 13.63 13.76 -11.55
C PHE A 69 14.57 12.69 -10.97
N PRO A 70 15.67 13.01 -10.25
CA PRO A 70 16.52 11.97 -9.65
C PRO A 70 15.77 11.11 -8.63
N GLY A 71 14.88 11.72 -7.81
CA GLY A 71 14.03 11.00 -6.88
C GLY A 71 12.98 10.13 -7.59
N GLU A 72 12.38 10.64 -8.67
CA GLU A 72 11.46 9.87 -9.49
C GLU A 72 12.17 8.64 -10.10
N LEU A 73 13.40 8.80 -10.58
CA LEU A 73 14.19 7.70 -11.15
C LEU A 73 14.48 6.62 -10.11
N LEU A 74 14.90 7.01 -8.91
CA LEU A 74 15.12 6.07 -7.80
C LEU A 74 13.84 5.30 -7.47
N MET A 75 12.70 6.00 -7.34
CA MET A 75 11.42 5.36 -7.08
C MET A 75 11.02 4.37 -8.17
N ARG A 76 11.26 4.69 -9.43
CA ARG A 76 10.99 3.79 -10.56
C ARG A 76 11.88 2.54 -10.53
N MET A 77 13.17 2.70 -10.19
CA MET A 77 14.09 1.57 -10.04
C MET A 77 13.65 0.64 -8.91
N LEU A 78 13.26 1.17 -7.75
CA LEU A 78 12.75 0.37 -6.65
C LEU A 78 11.43 -0.32 -7.01
N GLN A 79 10.50 0.38 -7.66
CA GLN A 79 9.21 -0.19 -8.09
C GLN A 79 9.39 -1.36 -9.07
N MET A 80 10.39 -1.29 -9.97
CA MET A 80 10.71 -2.37 -10.90
C MET A 80 11.09 -3.67 -10.16
N LEU A 81 11.73 -3.56 -9.01
CA LEU A 81 12.20 -4.72 -8.23
C LEU A 81 11.15 -5.28 -7.27
N VAL A 82 10.13 -4.51 -6.92
CA VAL A 82 9.10 -4.93 -5.95
C VAL A 82 8.38 -6.21 -6.41
N LEU A 83 8.02 -6.31 -7.68
CA LEU A 83 7.25 -7.44 -8.20
C LEU A 83 8.05 -8.75 -8.16
N PRO A 84 9.25 -8.85 -8.75
CA PRO A 84 10.03 -10.08 -8.72
C PRO A 84 10.48 -10.43 -7.29
N LEU A 85 10.78 -9.44 -6.46
CA LEU A 85 11.12 -9.64 -5.05
C LEU A 85 9.93 -10.24 -4.27
N LEU A 86 8.74 -9.69 -4.45
CA LEU A 86 7.53 -10.16 -3.77
C LEU A 86 7.23 -11.62 -4.14
N VAL A 87 7.25 -11.94 -5.44
CA VAL A 87 6.96 -13.29 -5.93
C VAL A 87 8.01 -14.29 -5.42
N SER A 88 9.31 -13.99 -5.60
CA SER A 88 10.38 -14.90 -5.19
C SER A 88 10.40 -15.11 -3.66
N SER A 89 10.30 -14.05 -2.87
CA SER A 89 10.34 -14.15 -1.40
C SER A 89 9.14 -14.91 -0.82
N LEU A 90 7.95 -14.73 -1.38
CA LEU A 90 6.77 -15.47 -0.95
C LEU A 90 6.87 -16.96 -1.30
N ILE A 91 7.30 -17.28 -2.52
CA ILE A 91 7.47 -18.67 -2.94
C ILE A 91 8.52 -19.36 -2.08
N THR A 92 9.70 -18.75 -1.88
CA THR A 92 10.76 -19.29 -1.03
C THR A 92 10.29 -19.47 0.41
N GLY A 93 9.65 -18.45 0.98
CA GLY A 93 9.12 -18.50 2.35
C GLY A 93 8.09 -19.61 2.56
N MET A 94 7.14 -19.75 1.62
CA MET A 94 6.10 -20.78 1.70
C MET A 94 6.63 -22.18 1.42
N ALA A 95 7.59 -22.35 0.51
CA ALA A 95 8.22 -23.61 0.20
C ALA A 95 9.10 -24.15 1.36
N ALA A 96 9.58 -23.26 2.23
CA ALA A 96 10.36 -23.63 3.41
C ALA A 96 9.49 -24.15 4.58
N LEU A 97 8.17 -23.94 4.53
CA LEU A 97 7.26 -24.32 5.60
C LEU A 97 6.97 -25.84 5.61
N ASP A 98 7.31 -26.50 6.71
CA ASP A 98 6.97 -27.90 6.93
C ASP A 98 5.45 -28.06 7.13
N SER A 99 4.77 -28.77 6.22
CA SER A 99 3.31 -28.87 6.14
C SER A 99 2.62 -29.37 7.42
N LYS A 100 3.31 -30.18 8.25
CA LYS A 100 2.74 -30.76 9.47
C LYS A 100 2.88 -29.90 10.72
N ALA A 101 3.95 -29.11 10.82
CA ALA A 101 4.17 -28.20 11.95
C ALA A 101 3.45 -26.85 11.77
N SER A 102 3.17 -26.47 10.54
CA SER A 102 2.65 -25.15 10.15
C SER A 102 1.20 -24.88 10.55
N GLY A 103 0.33 -25.89 10.64
CA GLY A 103 -1.09 -25.63 10.83
C GLY A 103 -1.42 -24.86 12.12
N LYS A 104 -0.86 -25.29 13.26
CA LYS A 104 -1.07 -24.61 14.55
C LYS A 104 -0.32 -23.27 14.66
N MET A 105 0.89 -23.19 14.11
CA MET A 105 1.67 -21.95 14.08
C MET A 105 1.04 -20.94 13.13
N GLY A 106 0.60 -21.38 11.94
CA GLY A 106 -0.10 -20.53 10.98
C GLY A 106 -1.39 -19.94 11.54
N MET A 107 -2.21 -20.75 12.21
CA MET A 107 -3.44 -20.26 12.85
C MET A 107 -3.15 -19.20 13.93
N ARG A 108 -2.13 -19.42 14.77
CA ARG A 108 -1.72 -18.42 15.78
C ARG A 108 -1.22 -17.13 15.13
N ALA A 109 -0.45 -17.23 14.05
CA ALA A 109 0.03 -16.07 13.31
C ALA A 109 -1.12 -15.28 12.68
N VAL A 110 -2.12 -15.95 12.09
CA VAL A 110 -3.32 -15.30 11.54
C VAL A 110 -4.12 -14.60 12.63
N ILE A 111 -4.37 -15.26 13.77
CA ILE A 111 -5.09 -14.65 14.89
C ILE A 111 -4.34 -13.41 15.40
N TYR A 112 -3.03 -13.51 15.58
CA TYR A 112 -2.17 -12.40 16.01
C TYR A 112 -2.23 -11.23 15.01
N TYR A 113 -2.07 -11.52 13.72
CA TYR A 113 -2.15 -10.52 12.66
C TYR A 113 -3.51 -9.83 12.62
N MET A 114 -4.61 -10.58 12.66
CA MET A 114 -5.96 -10.02 12.68
C MET A 114 -6.20 -9.13 13.91
N THR A 115 -5.77 -9.58 15.08
CA THR A 115 -5.94 -8.82 16.33
C THR A 115 -5.14 -7.51 16.29
N THR A 116 -3.87 -7.56 15.87
CA THR A 116 -3.04 -6.35 15.77
C THR A 116 -3.55 -5.38 14.71
N THR A 117 -4.06 -5.90 13.58
CA THR A 117 -4.67 -5.06 12.53
C THR A 117 -5.92 -4.36 13.03
N ILE A 118 -6.81 -5.05 13.73
CA ILE A 118 -8.02 -4.45 14.30
C ILE A 118 -7.64 -3.34 15.29
N ILE A 119 -6.69 -3.60 16.19
CA ILE A 119 -6.21 -2.60 17.16
C ILE A 119 -5.63 -1.38 16.43
N ALA A 120 -4.79 -1.61 15.40
CA ALA A 120 -4.20 -0.53 14.62
C ALA A 120 -5.25 0.33 13.89
N VAL A 121 -6.30 -0.30 13.34
CA VAL A 121 -7.42 0.41 12.70
C VAL A 121 -8.15 1.29 13.72
N PHE A 122 -8.46 0.77 14.91
CA PHE A 122 -9.11 1.57 15.96
C PHE A 122 -8.25 2.76 16.37
N ILE A 123 -6.95 2.56 16.59
CA ILE A 123 -6.02 3.64 16.93
C ILE A 123 -5.98 4.67 15.79
N GLY A 124 -5.90 4.22 14.53
CA GLY A 124 -5.90 5.09 13.35
C GLY A 124 -7.16 5.97 13.27
N ILE A 125 -8.34 5.39 13.51
CA ILE A 125 -9.61 6.13 13.54
C ILE A 125 -9.61 7.18 14.64
N ILE A 126 -9.18 6.81 15.85
CA ILE A 126 -9.12 7.75 16.99
C ILE A 126 -8.18 8.91 16.66
N VAL A 127 -6.99 8.63 16.14
CA VAL A 127 -5.99 9.66 15.78
C VAL A 127 -6.55 10.61 14.71
N VAL A 128 -7.19 10.08 13.66
CA VAL A 128 -7.80 10.90 12.60
C VAL A 128 -8.93 11.76 13.14
N LEU A 129 -9.75 11.24 14.07
CA LEU A 129 -10.81 12.00 14.70
C LEU A 129 -10.30 13.11 15.64
N ILE A 130 -9.12 12.93 16.25
CA ILE A 130 -8.50 13.95 17.12
C ILE A 130 -7.81 15.03 16.26
N ILE A 131 -7.02 14.63 15.26
CA ILE A 131 -6.19 15.55 14.48
C ILE A 131 -7.01 16.31 13.43
N HIS A 132 -8.09 15.71 12.90
CA HIS A 132 -8.93 16.29 11.84
C HIS A 132 -8.08 16.87 10.65
N PRO A 133 -7.20 16.08 10.03
CA PRO A 133 -6.24 16.60 9.05
C PRO A 133 -6.87 17.25 7.81
N GLY A 134 -8.16 16.97 7.55
CA GLY A 134 -8.89 17.52 6.40
C GLY A 134 -9.50 18.91 6.58
N LYS A 135 -9.34 19.57 7.74
CA LYS A 135 -9.89 20.92 8.00
C LYS A 135 -8.98 22.07 7.51
N GLY A 136 -7.81 21.75 6.94
CA GLY A 136 -6.96 22.73 6.25
C GLY A 136 -7.65 23.27 5.00
N SER A 137 -7.48 24.55 4.74
CA SER A 137 -8.05 25.38 3.70
C SER A 137 -8.50 24.63 2.42
N LYS A 138 -9.79 24.38 2.27
CA LYS A 138 -10.41 23.87 1.03
C LYS A 138 -10.27 24.83 -0.16
N ALA A 139 -9.73 26.01 0.06
CA ALA A 139 -9.64 27.08 -0.95
C ALA A 139 -8.47 26.90 -1.94
N GLU A 140 -7.43 26.13 -1.62
CA GLU A 140 -6.25 25.99 -2.48
C GLU A 140 -6.22 24.72 -3.36
N PHE A 141 -7.00 23.69 -3.04
CA PHE A 141 -7.15 22.53 -3.90
C PHE A 141 -8.29 22.73 -4.89
N GLY A 142 -8.01 23.52 -5.91
CA GLY A 142 -8.91 23.76 -7.01
C GLY A 142 -9.35 22.44 -7.66
N LYS A 143 -10.68 22.34 -7.86
CA LYS A 143 -11.40 21.24 -8.52
C LYS A 143 -11.21 19.89 -7.84
N GLN A 144 -12.02 19.65 -6.80
CA GLN A 144 -12.36 18.30 -6.39
C GLN A 144 -12.80 17.53 -7.63
N GLN A 145 -11.95 16.65 -8.14
CA GLN A 145 -12.43 15.52 -8.92
C GLN A 145 -13.52 14.88 -8.07
N LYS A 146 -14.72 14.85 -8.59
CA LYS A 146 -15.89 14.20 -7.98
C LYS A 146 -15.48 12.76 -7.74
N ILE A 147 -15.05 12.46 -6.49
CA ILE A 147 -14.67 11.11 -6.09
C ILE A 147 -15.95 10.31 -6.23
N GLU A 148 -16.00 9.44 -7.24
CA GLU A 148 -17.09 8.50 -7.40
C GLU A 148 -17.20 7.69 -6.12
N GLN A 149 -18.36 7.76 -5.47
CA GLN A 149 -18.60 7.01 -4.25
C GLN A 149 -18.71 5.52 -4.63
N ILE A 150 -17.61 4.81 -4.41
CA ILE A 150 -17.57 3.36 -4.63
C ILE A 150 -18.42 2.69 -3.55
N SER A 151 -19.37 1.86 -3.95
CA SER A 151 -20.14 1.05 -3.01
C SER A 151 -19.19 0.10 -2.25
N PRO A 152 -19.31 -0.02 -0.92
CA PRO A 152 -18.50 -0.98 -0.15
C PRO A 152 -18.65 -2.43 -0.65
N ALA A 153 -19.82 -2.79 -1.14
CA ALA A 153 -20.08 -4.11 -1.73
C ALA A 153 -19.27 -4.33 -3.01
N ASP A 154 -19.22 -3.34 -3.89
CA ASP A 154 -18.44 -3.43 -5.13
C ASP A 154 -16.94 -3.50 -4.84
N ALA A 155 -16.46 -2.74 -3.86
CA ALA A 155 -15.07 -2.80 -3.41
C ALA A 155 -14.70 -4.19 -2.86
N PHE A 156 -15.59 -4.83 -2.10
CA PHE A 156 -15.39 -6.19 -1.60
C PHE A 156 -15.38 -7.23 -2.74
N LEU A 157 -16.29 -7.11 -3.69
CA LEU A 157 -16.32 -7.98 -4.87
C LEU A 157 -15.06 -7.80 -5.74
N ASP A 158 -14.58 -6.58 -5.88
CA ASP A 158 -13.33 -6.30 -6.59
C ASP A 158 -12.12 -6.93 -5.91
N LEU A 159 -12.11 -6.97 -4.57
CA LEU A 159 -11.06 -7.65 -3.80
C LEU A 159 -11.03 -9.14 -4.16
N ILE A 160 -12.19 -9.82 -4.15
CA ILE A 160 -12.30 -11.25 -4.49
C ILE A 160 -11.89 -11.50 -5.95
N ARG A 161 -12.33 -10.66 -6.88
CA ARG A 161 -11.94 -10.77 -8.30
C ARG A 161 -10.45 -10.62 -8.51
N ASN A 162 -9.81 -9.72 -7.77
CA ASN A 162 -8.37 -9.52 -7.82
C ASN A 162 -7.57 -10.69 -7.21
N MET A 163 -8.14 -11.47 -6.30
CA MET A 163 -7.49 -12.70 -5.78
C MET A 163 -7.30 -13.76 -6.87
N PHE A 164 -8.19 -13.79 -7.87
CA PHE A 164 -8.18 -14.78 -8.95
C PHE A 164 -8.12 -14.08 -10.31
N PRO A 165 -6.97 -13.56 -10.70
CA PRO A 165 -6.82 -12.90 -12.00
C PRO A 165 -6.96 -13.91 -13.14
N PRO A 166 -7.52 -13.52 -14.29
CA PRO A 166 -7.72 -14.40 -15.44
C PRO A 166 -6.39 -14.83 -16.08
N ASN A 167 -5.33 -14.03 -15.90
CA ASN A 167 -4.00 -14.30 -16.43
C ASN A 167 -2.94 -13.71 -15.49
N LEU A 168 -1.91 -14.51 -15.19
CA LEU A 168 -0.83 -14.11 -14.29
C LEU A 168 0.01 -12.95 -14.87
N VAL A 169 0.25 -12.98 -16.18
CA VAL A 169 1.00 -11.91 -16.86
C VAL A 169 0.22 -10.60 -16.80
N GLN A 170 -1.09 -10.65 -16.98
CA GLN A 170 -1.96 -9.49 -16.85
C GLN A 170 -1.96 -8.94 -15.42
N ALA A 171 -1.93 -9.81 -14.41
CA ALA A 171 -1.83 -9.41 -13.01
C ALA A 171 -0.57 -8.59 -12.70
N CYS A 172 0.50 -8.76 -13.46
CA CYS A 172 1.71 -7.95 -13.35
C CYS A 172 1.54 -6.50 -13.81
N THR A 173 0.53 -6.21 -14.64
CA THR A 173 0.38 -4.91 -15.31
C THR A 173 -0.96 -4.23 -15.05
N GLN A 174 -1.99 -5.01 -14.75
CA GLN A 174 -3.37 -4.52 -14.60
C GLN A 174 -4.06 -5.16 -13.39
N GLN A 175 -4.93 -4.37 -12.76
CA GLN A 175 -5.82 -4.83 -11.70
C GLN A 175 -7.28 -4.54 -12.06
N PHE A 176 -8.16 -5.38 -11.58
CA PHE A 176 -9.61 -5.18 -11.75
C PHE A 176 -10.09 -4.06 -10.84
N LYS A 177 -10.91 -3.17 -11.38
CA LYS A 177 -11.61 -2.14 -10.63
C LYS A 177 -12.95 -1.85 -11.25
N THR A 178 -14.01 -1.92 -10.46
CA THR A 178 -15.34 -1.51 -10.88
C THR A 178 -15.35 -0.01 -11.20
N LYS A 179 -15.82 0.34 -12.40
CA LYS A 179 -16.06 1.71 -12.84
C LYS A 179 -17.57 1.94 -12.88
N TYR A 180 -17.99 3.17 -12.69
CA TYR A 180 -19.40 3.52 -12.79
C TYR A 180 -19.65 4.18 -14.14
N GLY A 181 -20.45 3.51 -14.96
CA GLY A 181 -20.93 4.01 -16.25
C GLY A 181 -22.32 4.60 -16.12
N LYS A 182 -22.68 5.54 -16.97
CA LYS A 182 -24.04 6.05 -17.09
C LYS A 182 -24.78 5.23 -18.14
N ARG A 183 -25.91 4.65 -17.77
CA ARG A 183 -26.84 4.00 -18.68
C ARG A 183 -28.11 4.83 -18.75
N THR A 184 -28.52 5.15 -19.95
CA THR A 184 -29.86 5.73 -20.22
C THR A 184 -30.88 4.62 -20.16
N VAL A 185 -31.81 4.69 -19.21
CA VAL A 185 -32.95 3.79 -19.13
C VAL A 185 -34.20 4.58 -19.52
N HIS A 186 -34.89 4.10 -20.55
CA HIS A 186 -36.19 4.63 -20.95
C HIS A 186 -37.24 4.01 -20.03
N VAL A 187 -37.77 4.81 -19.12
CA VAL A 187 -38.84 4.38 -18.20
C VAL A 187 -40.14 4.95 -18.73
N THR A 188 -41.03 4.09 -19.16
CA THR A 188 -42.41 4.46 -19.49
C THR A 188 -43.18 4.65 -18.20
N VAL A 189 -43.48 5.89 -17.86
CA VAL A 189 -44.36 6.22 -16.72
C VAL A 189 -45.74 6.50 -17.26
N THR A 190 -46.68 5.63 -16.92
CA THR A 190 -48.12 5.91 -17.14
C THR A 190 -48.58 6.91 -16.10
N VAL A 191 -48.78 8.16 -16.50
CA VAL A 191 -49.34 9.18 -15.62
C VAL A 191 -50.86 8.96 -15.60
N ASN A 192 -51.37 8.40 -14.50
CA ASN A 192 -52.82 8.40 -14.24
C ASN A 192 -53.18 9.80 -13.73
N ASP A 193 -53.61 10.67 -14.65
CA ASP A 193 -54.23 11.93 -14.27
C ASP A 193 -55.62 11.66 -13.70
N THR A 194 -55.70 11.52 -12.38
CA THR A 194 -56.95 11.44 -11.62
C THR A 194 -57.59 12.80 -11.36
N PHE A 195 -57.24 13.84 -12.10
CA PHE A 195 -57.72 15.20 -11.76
C PHE A 195 -58.37 16.00 -12.90
N PHE A 196 -58.87 15.38 -13.96
CA PHE A 196 -59.79 16.10 -14.83
C PHE A 196 -60.88 15.16 -15.39
N ASN A 197 -62.07 15.47 -15.01
CA ASN A 197 -63.34 14.93 -15.51
C ASN A 197 -63.48 15.25 -17.02
N SER A 198 -63.13 14.33 -17.90
CA SER A 198 -63.56 14.37 -19.28
C SER A 198 -63.41 13.00 -19.93
N THR A 199 -64.50 12.54 -20.43
CA THR A 199 -64.84 11.36 -21.25
C THR A 199 -63.98 11.26 -22.51
N ASN A 200 -62.75 10.78 -22.42
CA ASN A 200 -62.00 10.08 -23.46
C ASN A 200 -60.57 9.84 -22.89
N GLY A 201 -60.34 8.68 -22.28
CA GLY A 201 -59.06 8.32 -21.74
C GLY A 201 -58.04 8.01 -22.84
N THR A 202 -57.31 8.98 -23.30
CA THR A 202 -56.02 8.77 -23.95
C THR A 202 -54.97 8.72 -22.85
N GLN A 203 -54.44 7.53 -22.61
CA GLN A 203 -53.24 7.35 -21.78
C GLN A 203 -52.05 7.99 -22.51
N GLU A 204 -51.64 9.17 -22.10
CA GLU A 204 -50.36 9.72 -22.55
C GLU A 204 -49.23 8.94 -21.88
N VAL A 205 -48.52 8.17 -22.67
CA VAL A 205 -47.30 7.47 -22.25
C VAL A 205 -46.16 8.46 -22.34
N MET A 206 -45.76 9.00 -21.21
CA MET A 206 -44.61 9.88 -21.15
C MET A 206 -43.34 9.04 -20.99
N GLU A 207 -42.49 9.07 -22.01
CA GLU A 207 -41.19 8.40 -21.98
C GLU A 207 -40.20 9.30 -21.25
N ILE A 208 -39.89 8.96 -19.97
CA ILE A 208 -38.90 9.71 -19.17
C ILE A 208 -37.56 8.99 -19.30
N THR A 209 -36.63 9.67 -19.89
CA THR A 209 -35.23 9.19 -19.95
C THR A 209 -34.51 9.46 -18.59
N ARG A 210 -34.23 8.41 -17.87
CA ARG A 210 -33.48 8.50 -16.61
C ARG A 210 -32.06 7.99 -16.82
N GLU A 211 -31.05 8.81 -16.42
CA GLU A 211 -29.68 8.34 -16.36
C GLU A 211 -29.49 7.53 -15.05
N GLU A 212 -29.19 6.27 -15.16
CA GLU A 212 -28.86 5.39 -14.06
C GLU A 212 -27.36 5.11 -14.05
N VAL A 213 -26.74 5.24 -12.88
CA VAL A 213 -25.32 4.93 -12.69
C VAL A 213 -25.20 3.44 -12.39
N ILE A 214 -24.62 2.68 -13.31
CA ILE A 214 -24.44 1.24 -13.18
C ILE A 214 -22.97 0.88 -13.00
N PRO A 215 -22.64 -0.13 -12.15
CA PRO A 215 -21.31 -0.66 -12.05
C PRO A 215 -20.93 -1.42 -13.33
N VAL A 216 -19.82 -1.04 -13.93
CA VAL A 216 -19.28 -1.65 -15.16
C VAL A 216 -17.91 -2.22 -14.84
N SER A 217 -17.63 -3.42 -15.37
CA SER A 217 -16.31 -4.03 -15.28
C SER A 217 -15.25 -3.14 -15.89
N GLY A 218 -14.20 -2.84 -15.13
CA GLY A 218 -13.09 -2.02 -15.60
C GLY A 218 -11.74 -2.63 -15.23
N GLN A 219 -10.72 -2.24 -15.97
CA GLN A 219 -9.33 -2.54 -15.66
C GLN A 219 -8.58 -1.24 -15.47
N VAL A 220 -7.65 -1.22 -14.52
CA VAL A 220 -6.79 -0.08 -14.23
C VAL A 220 -5.35 -0.54 -14.31
N ASN A 221 -4.50 0.28 -14.92
CA ASN A 221 -3.07 0.04 -14.95
C ASN A 221 -2.51 0.03 -13.53
N GLY A 222 -1.78 -1.00 -13.18
CA GLY A 222 -1.21 -1.21 -11.86
C GLY A 222 -1.03 -2.70 -11.59
N VAL A 223 -0.09 -3.04 -10.73
CA VAL A 223 0.17 -4.43 -10.36
C VAL A 223 -0.97 -4.96 -9.48
N ASN A 224 -1.54 -6.07 -9.85
CA ASN A 224 -2.47 -6.82 -9.00
C ASN A 224 -1.67 -7.61 -7.95
N ALA A 225 -1.18 -6.89 -6.94
CA ALA A 225 -0.37 -7.49 -5.87
C ALA A 225 -1.11 -8.62 -5.14
N LEU A 226 -2.42 -8.48 -4.94
CA LEU A 226 -3.22 -9.49 -4.23
C LEU A 226 -3.26 -10.82 -4.98
N GLY A 227 -3.51 -10.79 -6.29
CA GLY A 227 -3.53 -12.01 -7.11
C GLY A 227 -2.17 -12.68 -7.18
N LEU A 228 -1.10 -11.88 -7.30
CA LEU A 228 0.27 -12.40 -7.28
C LEU A 228 0.64 -13.02 -5.92
N VAL A 229 0.22 -12.42 -4.81
CA VAL A 229 0.42 -12.96 -3.46
C VAL A 229 -0.29 -14.30 -3.32
N VAL A 230 -1.58 -14.37 -3.66
CA VAL A 230 -2.38 -15.61 -3.57
C VAL A 230 -1.74 -16.71 -4.42
N PHE A 231 -1.39 -16.41 -5.67
CA PHE A 231 -0.70 -17.35 -6.54
C PHE A 231 0.64 -17.82 -5.94
N SER A 232 1.50 -16.89 -5.51
CA SER A 232 2.82 -17.21 -4.95
C SER A 232 2.73 -18.06 -3.70
N MET A 233 1.75 -17.80 -2.83
CA MET A 233 1.50 -18.60 -1.63
C MET A 233 1.08 -20.02 -1.99
N CYS A 234 0.10 -20.18 -2.88
CA CYS A 234 -0.36 -21.51 -3.32
C CYS A 234 0.76 -22.28 -4.01
N PHE A 235 1.49 -21.63 -4.92
CA PHE A 235 2.59 -22.22 -5.65
C PHE A 235 3.74 -22.63 -4.73
N GLY A 236 4.11 -21.78 -3.77
CA GLY A 236 5.14 -22.09 -2.77
C GLY A 236 4.76 -23.28 -1.89
N LEU A 237 3.49 -23.38 -1.45
CA LEU A 237 2.99 -24.52 -0.69
C LEU A 237 3.07 -25.83 -1.50
N ILE A 238 2.75 -25.78 -2.80
CA ILE A 238 2.86 -26.95 -3.69
C ILE A 238 4.32 -27.38 -3.80
N ILE A 239 5.25 -26.46 -4.06
CA ILE A 239 6.68 -26.75 -4.11
C ILE A 239 7.16 -27.38 -2.79
N GLY A 240 6.76 -26.85 -1.65
CA GLY A 240 7.08 -27.39 -0.34
C GLY A 240 6.54 -28.82 -0.14
N SER A 241 5.36 -29.15 -0.70
CA SER A 241 4.77 -30.47 -0.63
C SER A 241 5.45 -31.51 -1.53
N MET A 242 6.11 -31.09 -2.62
CA MET A 242 6.83 -31.95 -3.57
C MET A 242 8.14 -32.56 -3.01
N LYS A 243 8.59 -32.09 -1.85
CA LYS A 243 9.82 -32.57 -1.18
C LYS A 243 11.04 -32.53 -2.13
N GLU A 244 11.69 -33.69 -2.38
CA GLU A 244 12.91 -33.80 -3.21
C GLU A 244 12.67 -33.34 -4.65
N GLN A 245 11.52 -33.61 -5.24
CA GLN A 245 11.20 -33.19 -6.61
C GLN A 245 11.04 -31.67 -6.73
N GLY A 246 10.61 -31.02 -5.66
CA GLY A 246 10.48 -29.55 -5.60
C GLY A 246 11.77 -28.79 -5.28
N GLN A 247 12.86 -29.50 -4.92
CA GLN A 247 14.08 -28.89 -4.43
C GLN A 247 14.72 -27.95 -5.46
N ILE A 248 14.78 -28.34 -6.71
CA ILE A 248 15.36 -27.52 -7.79
C ILE A 248 14.62 -26.18 -7.94
N LEU A 249 13.28 -26.23 -7.88
CA LEU A 249 12.46 -25.00 -7.97
C LEU A 249 12.65 -24.13 -6.73
N ARG A 250 12.73 -24.73 -5.55
CA ARG A 250 12.99 -24.02 -4.30
C ARG A 250 14.34 -23.28 -4.37
N ASP A 251 15.40 -23.98 -4.75
CA ASP A 251 16.74 -23.41 -4.85
C ASP A 251 16.81 -22.32 -5.93
N PHE A 252 16.04 -22.45 -7.01
CA PHE A 252 15.91 -21.41 -8.03
C PHE A 252 15.29 -20.14 -7.46
N PHE A 253 14.15 -20.23 -6.76
CA PHE A 253 13.49 -19.06 -6.21
C PHE A 253 14.28 -18.43 -5.07
N ASP A 254 14.99 -19.23 -4.28
CA ASP A 254 15.87 -18.75 -3.22
C ASP A 254 17.05 -17.96 -3.80
N SER A 255 17.73 -18.52 -4.80
CA SER A 255 18.82 -17.83 -5.50
C SER A 255 18.34 -16.56 -6.21
N LEU A 256 17.14 -16.59 -6.81
CA LEU A 256 16.52 -15.42 -7.42
C LEU A 256 16.24 -14.32 -6.39
N ASN A 257 15.68 -14.69 -5.24
CA ASN A 257 15.40 -13.78 -4.13
C ASN A 257 16.70 -13.11 -3.63
N GLU A 258 17.77 -13.89 -3.43
CA GLU A 258 19.08 -13.38 -3.02
C GLU A 258 19.68 -12.42 -4.06
N ALA A 259 19.60 -12.77 -5.34
CA ALA A 259 20.09 -11.91 -6.42
C ALA A 259 19.36 -10.57 -6.47
N ILE A 260 18.04 -10.58 -6.32
CA ILE A 260 17.23 -9.35 -6.29
C ILE A 260 17.56 -8.52 -5.05
N MET A 261 17.72 -9.13 -3.88
CA MET A 261 18.12 -8.42 -2.66
C MET A 261 19.49 -7.75 -2.81
N ARG A 262 20.44 -8.39 -3.47
CA ARG A 262 21.74 -7.78 -3.80
C ARG A 262 21.58 -6.59 -4.74
N LEU A 263 20.69 -6.71 -5.75
CA LEU A 263 20.41 -5.62 -6.68
C LEU A 263 19.76 -4.42 -5.97
N VAL A 264 18.80 -4.68 -5.05
CA VAL A 264 18.22 -3.64 -4.19
C VAL A 264 19.31 -2.93 -3.38
N ALA A 265 20.23 -3.69 -2.78
CA ALA A 265 21.33 -3.11 -2.00
C ALA A 265 22.23 -2.19 -2.87
N ILE A 266 22.50 -2.57 -4.13
CA ILE A 266 23.29 -1.73 -5.06
C ILE A 266 22.54 -0.44 -5.41
N ILE A 267 21.22 -0.49 -5.63
CA ILE A 267 20.42 0.70 -5.98
C ILE A 267 20.29 1.65 -4.77
N MET A 268 20.27 1.09 -3.57
CA MET A 268 20.16 1.89 -2.34
C MET A 268 21.49 2.54 -1.91
N TRP A 269 22.61 2.07 -2.41
CA TRP A 269 23.95 2.65 -2.19
C TRP A 269 24.24 3.76 -3.18
#